data_ffe4dfbe2c772cbd0ef7da88b16bd32d
#
_entry.id   ffe4dfbe2c772cbd0ef7da88b16bd32d
#
_cell.length_a   1.000
_cell.length_b   1.000
_cell.length_c   1.000
_cell.angle_alpha   90.00
_cell.angle_beta   90.00
_cell.angle_gamma   90.00
#
_symmetry.space_group_name_H-M   'P 1'
#
loop_
_entity.id
_entity.type
_entity.pdbx_description
1 polymer ?
#
loop_
_entity_poly.entity_id
_entity_poly.type
_entity_poly.pdbx_seq_one_letter_code
_entity_poly.pdbx_strand_id
1 'polypeptide(L)'
;MVVLAIALPLSAGAFASTTAPAVRAKSFAPLSVSGTHFRPAERVRVTLESPMRHAVAARVQANGTFVAVFVGVTVQRCDGLLLRVTGSKGSSAVLRLPKLMCASTIG
;
A
#
# COMPACT_ATOMS: atom_id res chain seq x y z
N MET A 1 -36.10 -29.81 14.43
CA MET A 1 -35.67 -29.32 14.36
C MET A 1 -34.94 -28.73 14.10
N VAL A 2 -34.57 -28.42 13.85
CA VAL A 2 -33.90 -27.71 13.53
C VAL A 2 -33.18 -27.14 13.25
N VAL A 3 -32.75 -26.88 13.01
CA VAL A 3 -31.98 -26.18 12.66
C VAL A 3 -31.36 -25.62 12.32
N LEU A 4 -31.04 -25.48 12.15
CA LEU A 4 -30.36 -24.80 11.77
C LEU A 4 -29.68 -24.22 11.38
N ALA A 5 -29.63 -24.20 11.20
CA ALA A 5 -28.97 -23.51 10.78
C ALA A 5 -28.40 -22.94 10.44
N ILE A 6 -28.26 -22.84 10.40
CA ILE A 6 -27.68 -22.13 10.00
C ILE A 6 -26.99 -21.54 9.68
N ALA A 7 -26.93 -21.59 9.65
CA ALA A 7 -26.24 -20.85 9.25
C ALA A 7 -25.59 -20.36 8.90
N LEU A 8 -25.57 -20.35 8.90
CA LEU A 8 -24.86 -19.72 8.42
C LEU A 8 -24.30 -19.05 8.07
N PRO A 9 -24.34 -19.00 8.07
CA PRO A 9 -23.73 -18.16 7.62
C PRO A 9 -23.06 -17.72 7.50
N LEU A 10 -22.95 -17.80 7.59
CA LEU A 10 -22.26 -17.17 7.34
C LEU A 10 -21.63 -16.75 6.92
N SER A 11 -21.66 -16.95 6.87
CA SER A 11 -21.15 -16.40 6.32
C SER A 11 -20.75 -15.89 5.81
N ALA A 12 -20.77 -15.81 5.65
CA ALA A 12 -20.47 -15.20 5.06
C ALA A 12 -20.09 -14.42 4.91
N GLY A 13 -19.98 -14.22 4.89
CA GLY A 13 -19.69 -13.39 4.61
C GLY A 13 -19.01 -12.83 4.87
N ALA A 14 -18.81 -12.92 5.17
CA ALA A 14 -18.15 -12.16 5.45
C ALA A 14 -17.01 -11.94 4.85
N PHE A 15 -16.79 -12.12 4.54
CA PHE A 15 -15.94 -11.93 3.94
C PHE A 15 -15.70 -11.17 3.16
N ALA A 16 -16.08 -11.47 3.04
CA ALA A 16 -16.14 -10.84 1.99
C ALA A 16 -15.86 -9.52 2.06
N SER A 17 -16.30 -8.94 2.88
CA SER A 17 -16.13 -7.59 2.92
C SER A 17 -14.73 -7.24 3.26
N THR A 18 -13.87 -8.13 3.28
CA THR A 18 -12.53 -7.80 3.64
C THR A 18 -11.93 -6.91 2.60
N THR A 19 -11.44 -5.78 3.00
CA THR A 19 -10.79 -4.87 2.10
C THR A 19 -9.33 -5.20 2.03
N ALA A 20 -8.80 -5.32 0.84
CA ALA A 20 -7.40 -5.64 0.66
C ALA A 20 -6.51 -4.49 1.08
N PRO A 21 -5.31 -4.76 1.54
CA PRO A 21 -4.36 -3.70 1.82
C PRO A 21 -4.12 -2.85 0.57
N ALA A 22 -3.99 -1.56 0.77
CA ALA A 22 -3.78 -0.63 -0.33
C ALA A 22 -2.75 0.41 0.05
N VAL A 23 -2.02 0.92 -0.93
CA VAL A 23 -1.03 1.95 -0.69
C VAL A 23 -1.20 3.04 -1.73
N ARG A 24 -0.82 4.25 -1.38
CA ARG A 24 -0.91 5.38 -2.28
C ARG A 24 0.23 6.35 -1.97
N ALA A 25 0.63 7.09 -2.97
CA ALA A 25 1.65 8.10 -2.80
C ALA A 25 1.01 9.37 -2.26
N LYS A 26 1.59 9.91 -1.19
CA LYS A 26 1.09 11.15 -0.60
C LYS A 26 1.89 12.33 -1.11
N SER A 27 3.14 12.16 -1.39
CA SER A 27 3.97 13.21 -1.96
C SER A 27 5.10 12.55 -2.74
N PHE A 28 5.72 13.31 -3.62
CA PHE A 28 6.79 12.78 -4.45
C PHE A 28 8.14 13.44 -4.15
N ALA A 29 8.15 14.49 -3.34
CA ALA A 29 9.37 15.21 -3.01
C ALA A 29 9.34 15.71 -1.56
N PRO A 30 9.76 14.92 -0.61
CA PRO A 30 10.26 13.57 -0.74
C PRO A 30 9.12 12.57 -0.97
N LEU A 31 9.47 11.43 -1.47
CA LEU A 31 8.47 10.40 -1.69
C LEU A 31 7.90 9.95 -0.35
N SER A 32 6.60 9.98 -0.23
CA SER A 32 5.91 9.57 0.98
C SER A 32 4.73 8.71 0.57
N VAL A 33 4.54 7.60 1.25
CA VAL A 33 3.55 6.61 0.91
C VAL A 33 2.70 6.30 2.13
N SER A 34 1.41 6.17 1.95
CA SER A 34 0.55 5.75 3.04
C SER A 34 -0.12 4.44 2.68
N GLY A 35 -0.35 3.62 3.68
CA GLY A 35 -1.05 2.35 3.51
C GLY A 35 -2.27 2.28 4.38
N THR A 36 -3.25 1.50 3.96
CA THR A 36 -4.47 1.28 4.71
C THR A 36 -4.85 -0.19 4.64
N HIS A 37 -5.62 -0.63 5.61
CA HIS A 37 -6.13 -2.00 5.70
C HIS A 37 -5.01 -3.03 5.87
N PHE A 38 -3.93 -2.65 6.50
CA PHE A 38 -2.89 -3.58 6.86
C PHE A 38 -3.21 -4.11 8.27
N ARG A 39 -2.53 -5.15 8.70
CA ARG A 39 -2.79 -5.71 10.01
C ARG A 39 -2.14 -4.86 11.09
N PRO A 40 -2.86 -4.55 12.17
CA PRO A 40 -2.30 -3.71 13.23
C PRO A 40 -0.97 -4.26 13.76
N ALA A 41 -0.07 -3.37 14.07
CA ALA A 41 1.24 -3.69 14.60
C ALA A 41 2.14 -4.48 13.65
N GLU A 42 1.71 -4.68 12.43
CA GLU A 42 2.54 -5.37 11.45
C GLU A 42 3.73 -4.50 11.08
N ARG A 43 4.85 -5.13 10.83
CA ARG A 43 6.01 -4.40 10.32
C ARG A 43 5.99 -4.53 8.83
N VAL A 44 6.07 -3.43 8.12
CA VAL A 44 6.02 -3.47 6.67
C VAL A 44 7.33 -2.97 6.10
N ARG A 45 7.70 -3.56 4.98
CA ARG A 45 8.85 -3.12 4.23
C ARG A 45 8.31 -2.52 2.95
N VAL A 46 8.62 -1.27 2.72
CA VAL A 46 8.15 -0.56 1.53
C VAL A 46 9.34 -0.42 0.61
N THR A 47 9.27 -1.03 -0.54
CA THR A 47 10.36 -1.04 -1.50
C THR A 47 9.97 -0.30 -2.76
N LEU A 48 10.70 0.77 -3.04
CA LEU A 48 10.56 1.46 -4.30
C LEU A 48 11.45 0.70 -5.28
N GLU A 49 10.89 0.21 -6.37
CA GLU A 49 11.64 -0.58 -7.34
C GLU A 49 11.97 0.22 -8.59
N SER A 50 11.19 1.20 -8.91
CA SER A 50 11.38 2.02 -10.09
C SER A 50 10.84 3.40 -9.80
N PRO A 51 11.49 4.46 -10.17
CA PRO A 51 12.62 4.56 -11.11
C PRO A 51 13.99 4.26 -10.48
N MET A 52 14.06 4.13 -9.19
CA MET A 52 15.31 3.81 -8.52
C MET A 52 14.97 2.87 -7.37
N ARG A 53 15.94 2.24 -6.78
CA ARG A 53 15.65 1.26 -5.75
C ARG A 53 15.98 1.76 -4.37
N HIS A 54 15.00 1.80 -3.52
CA HIS A 54 15.14 2.17 -2.12
C HIS A 54 14.13 1.38 -1.29
N ALA A 55 14.46 1.13 -0.06
CA ALA A 55 13.53 0.45 0.84
C ALA A 55 13.52 1.13 2.18
N VAL A 56 12.35 1.22 2.79
CA VAL A 56 12.21 1.73 4.15
C VAL A 56 11.26 0.82 4.90
N ALA A 57 11.33 0.86 6.20
CA ALA A 57 10.47 0.07 7.05
C ALA A 57 9.49 0.98 7.75
N ALA A 58 8.33 0.47 8.07
CA ALA A 58 7.33 1.22 8.83
C ALA A 58 6.55 0.24 9.69
N ARG A 59 5.81 0.76 10.64
CA ARG A 59 4.98 -0.06 11.49
C ARG A 59 3.53 0.36 11.31
N VAL A 60 2.65 -0.59 11.20
CA VAL A 60 1.23 -0.34 11.03
C VAL A 60 0.63 0.02 12.38
N GLN A 61 -0.15 1.09 12.40
CA GLN A 61 -0.81 1.54 13.61
C GLN A 61 -2.04 0.70 13.93
N ALA A 62 -2.63 0.93 15.07
CA ALA A 62 -3.76 0.14 15.50
C ALA A 62 -4.94 0.19 14.54
N ASN A 63 -5.07 1.28 13.80
CA ASN A 63 -6.16 1.42 12.85
C ASN A 63 -5.84 0.85 11.47
N GLY A 64 -4.73 0.15 11.33
CA GLY A 64 -4.38 -0.48 10.06
C GLY A 64 -3.69 0.42 9.04
N THR A 65 -3.23 1.59 9.47
CA THR A 65 -2.59 2.53 8.57
C THR A 65 -1.11 2.70 8.90
N PHE A 66 -0.34 3.11 7.91
CA PHE A 66 1.05 3.47 8.14
C PHE A 66 1.45 4.57 7.16
N VAL A 67 2.52 5.26 7.47
CA VAL A 67 3.11 6.23 6.57
C VAL A 67 4.59 5.93 6.51
N ALA A 68 5.13 5.88 5.31
CA ALA A 68 6.55 5.65 5.09
C ALA A 68 7.10 6.81 4.29
N VAL A 69 8.18 7.42 4.78
CA VAL A 69 8.80 8.53 4.10
C VAL A 69 10.18 8.09 3.63
N PHE A 70 10.45 8.31 2.35
CA PHE A 70 11.75 7.98 1.78
C PHE A 70 12.58 9.26 1.84
N VAL A 71 13.27 9.45 2.95
CA VAL A 71 14.04 10.66 3.18
C VAL A 71 15.08 10.82 2.08
N GLY A 72 15.13 11.99 1.49
CA GLY A 72 16.10 12.27 0.45
C GLY A 72 15.77 11.71 -0.93
N VAL A 73 14.62 11.09 -1.08
CA VAL A 73 14.24 10.49 -2.35
C VAL A 73 13.15 11.32 -3.00
N THR A 74 13.37 11.75 -4.21
CA THR A 74 12.38 12.48 -4.97
C THR A 74 12.09 11.68 -6.24
N VAL A 75 10.82 11.53 -6.56
CA VAL A 75 10.40 10.82 -7.75
C VAL A 75 9.64 11.79 -8.62
N GLN A 76 10.01 11.85 -9.89
CA GLN A 76 9.29 12.69 -10.83
C GLN A 76 8.01 11.98 -11.24
N ARG A 77 6.89 12.68 -11.10
CA ARG A 77 5.62 12.05 -11.39
C ARG A 77 5.57 11.48 -12.80
N CYS A 78 6.21 12.11 -13.75
CA CYS A 78 6.15 11.66 -15.12
C CYS A 78 6.91 10.38 -15.36
N ASP A 79 7.82 10.01 -14.46
CA ASP A 79 8.59 8.81 -14.64
C ASP A 79 7.85 7.56 -14.19
N GLY A 80 6.71 7.74 -13.59
CA GLY A 80 5.99 6.60 -13.03
C GLY A 80 6.65 6.07 -11.79
N LEU A 81 6.14 4.99 -11.29
CA LEU A 81 6.62 4.46 -10.03
C LEU A 81 6.14 3.04 -9.87
N LEU A 82 6.99 2.18 -9.36
CA LEU A 82 6.60 0.84 -8.94
C LEU A 82 7.07 0.66 -7.52
N LEU A 83 6.13 0.33 -6.64
CA LEU A 83 6.42 0.21 -5.24
C LEU A 83 5.72 -1.02 -4.70
N ARG A 84 6.44 -1.80 -3.89
CA ARG A 84 5.89 -2.99 -3.28
C ARG A 84 5.94 -2.86 -1.79
N VAL A 85 4.91 -3.34 -1.13
CA VAL A 85 4.86 -3.37 0.32
C VAL A 85 4.62 -4.79 0.74
N THR A 86 5.46 -5.28 1.66
CA THR A 86 5.26 -6.60 2.23
C THR A 86 5.26 -6.47 3.73
N GLY A 87 4.36 -7.17 4.38
CA GLY A 87 4.21 -7.10 5.83
C GLY A 87 4.59 -8.40 6.51
N SER A 88 5.02 -8.30 7.74
CA SER A 88 5.45 -9.46 8.51
C SER A 88 4.31 -10.41 8.85
N LYS A 89 3.08 -9.96 8.74
CA LYS A 89 1.93 -10.79 9.02
C LYS A 89 1.20 -11.20 7.76
N GLY A 90 1.84 -11.08 6.62
CA GLY A 90 1.28 -11.57 5.36
C GLY A 90 0.58 -10.55 4.49
N SER A 91 0.47 -9.30 4.92
CA SER A 91 -0.14 -8.29 4.08
C SER A 91 0.80 -7.92 2.94
N SER A 92 0.25 -7.59 1.80
CA SER A 92 1.06 -7.12 0.69
C SER A 92 0.25 -6.21 -0.20
N ALA A 93 0.90 -5.31 -0.87
CA ALA A 93 0.26 -4.39 -1.79
C ALA A 93 1.29 -3.88 -2.79
N VAL A 94 0.81 -3.46 -3.94
CA VAL A 94 1.68 -2.92 -4.98
C VAL A 94 1.05 -1.64 -5.47
N LEU A 95 1.85 -0.60 -5.62
CA LEU A 95 1.41 0.64 -6.23
C LEU A 95 2.17 0.79 -7.53
N ARG A 96 1.44 0.89 -8.61
CA ARG A 96 2.05 1.07 -9.92
C ARG A 96 1.46 2.32 -10.54
N LEU A 97 2.28 3.30 -10.77
CA LEU A 97 1.85 4.51 -11.47
C LEU A 97 2.55 4.51 -12.82
N PRO A 98 1.81 4.68 -13.89
CA PRO A 98 2.40 4.59 -15.23
C PRO A 98 3.25 5.79 -15.53
N LYS A 99 4.19 5.60 -16.44
CA LYS A 99 4.99 6.67 -16.93
C LYS A 99 4.07 7.61 -17.72
N LEU A 100 4.16 8.88 -17.45
CA LEU A 100 3.31 9.84 -18.12
C LEU A 100 4.09 10.59 -19.19
N MET A 101 3.37 11.03 -20.22
CA MET A 101 3.96 11.80 -21.24
C MET A 101 3.83 13.24 -20.84
N CYS A 102 4.75 13.76 -20.12
CA CYS A 102 4.69 15.14 -19.68
C CYS A 102 5.28 16.05 -20.74
N ALA A 103 4.64 17.18 -20.93
CA ALA A 103 5.14 18.13 -21.89
C ALA A 103 6.45 18.68 -21.40
N SER A 104 7.33 18.88 -22.34
CA SER A 104 8.59 19.42 -22.00
C SER A 104 8.38 20.85 -21.74
N THR A 105 8.99 21.32 -20.72
CA THR A 105 8.71 22.65 -20.47
C THR A 105 9.81 23.41 -20.81
N ILE A 106 10.59 23.15 -21.64
CA ILE A 106 11.51 23.85 -21.88
C ILE A 106 11.32 24.91 -22.28
N GLY A 107 10.93 25.29 -22.23
CA GLY A 107 10.59 26.55 -22.66
C GLY A 107 11.23 26.92 -22.77
#